data_0dc71f9e58ab4f99aed7623d359a0b40
#
_entry.id   0dc71f9e58ab4f99aed7623d359a0b40
#
_cell.length_a   1.000
_cell.length_b   1.000
_cell.length_c   1.000
_cell.angle_alpha   90.00
_cell.angle_beta   90.00
_cell.angle_gamma   90.00
#
_symmetry.space_group_name_H-M   'P 1'
#
loop_
_entity.id
_entity.type
_entity.pdbx_description
1 polymer ?
#
loop_
_entity_poly.entity_id
_entity_poly.type
_entity_poly.pdbx_seq_one_letter_code
_entity_poly.pdbx_strand_id
1 'polypeptide(L)'
;MNRTHHCIENNQIVWRPLLTAALLIGPVQAFAQTPDIVGTWVLTGADKVLPDGTRVADYGPHPHGLVIFTADGRYSLQIYRDARMKFASGDKLKGTPEEYKDASLSMSVSFGHYSIDSVKHTISFKRDRSSFPNLDDTTGEDPYELKGDELSWRVAVRPDGSVPITTLRRVK
;
A
#
# COMPACT_ATOMS: atom_id res chain seq x y z
N MET A 1 70.70 12.40 77.52
CA MET A 1 69.49 13.22 77.49
C MET A 1 69.31 13.70 76.02
N ASN A 2 68.53 13.00 75.26
CA ASN A 2 68.19 13.43 73.90
C ASN A 2 66.80 12.96 73.61
N ARG A 3 65.90 13.88 73.44
CA ARG A 3 64.49 13.63 73.01
C ARG A 3 64.40 13.70 71.49
N THR A 4 64.05 12.64 70.86
CA THR A 4 63.69 12.57 69.45
C THR A 4 62.20 12.85 69.31
N HIS A 5 61.89 13.93 68.58
CA HIS A 5 60.52 14.25 68.15
C HIS A 5 60.16 13.41 66.93
N HIS A 6 59.09 12.60 67.02
CA HIS A 6 58.47 11.95 65.88
C HIS A 6 57.50 12.94 65.23
N CYS A 7 57.73 13.21 63.91
CA CYS A 7 56.81 13.90 63.04
C CYS A 7 55.79 12.86 62.52
N ILE A 8 54.53 13.11 62.80
CA ILE A 8 53.42 12.29 62.25
C ILE A 8 52.98 12.94 60.93
N GLU A 9 53.23 12.28 59.78
CA GLU A 9 52.72 12.71 58.50
C GLU A 9 51.24 12.35 58.42
N ASN A 10 50.40 13.36 58.21
CA ASN A 10 48.96 13.25 58.04
C ASN A 10 48.63 12.98 56.61
N ASN A 11 48.39 11.71 56.22
CA ASN A 11 48.04 11.28 54.85
C ASN A 11 46.55 11.51 54.66
N GLN A 12 46.19 12.65 54.08
CA GLN A 12 44.83 13.00 53.71
C GLN A 12 44.46 12.29 52.38
N ILE A 13 43.66 11.24 52.48
CA ILE A 13 43.05 10.56 51.27
C ILE A 13 41.94 11.44 50.72
N VAL A 14 42.21 12.13 49.62
CA VAL A 14 41.22 12.94 48.89
C VAL A 14 40.35 12.00 48.04
N TRP A 15 39.14 11.78 48.48
CA TRP A 15 38.12 11.06 47.68
C TRP A 15 37.62 11.96 46.55
N ARG A 16 37.98 11.65 45.30
CA ARG A 16 37.40 12.29 44.13
C ARG A 16 36.06 11.59 43.81
N PRO A 17 34.93 12.31 43.75
CA PRO A 17 33.67 11.70 43.31
C PRO A 17 33.75 11.42 41.79
N LEU A 18 33.61 10.16 41.41
CA LEU A 18 33.37 9.74 40.03
C LEU A 18 31.95 10.19 39.65
N LEU A 19 31.84 11.25 38.85
CA LEU A 19 30.60 11.65 38.18
C LEU A 19 30.29 10.64 37.11
N THR A 20 29.44 9.67 37.40
CA THR A 20 28.79 8.79 36.39
C THR A 20 27.75 9.58 35.61
N ALA A 21 28.10 10.01 34.41
CA ALA A 21 27.14 10.59 33.49
C ALA A 21 26.21 9.47 32.99
N ALA A 22 24.97 9.41 33.50
CA ALA A 22 23.92 8.54 32.98
C ALA A 22 23.46 9.10 31.62
N LEU A 23 23.83 8.43 30.54
CA LEU A 23 23.24 8.69 29.20
C LEU A 23 21.76 8.29 29.25
N LEU A 24 20.88 9.26 29.29
CA LEU A 24 19.44 9.07 29.07
C LEU A 24 19.22 8.81 27.59
N ILE A 25 19.22 7.53 27.18
CA ILE A 25 18.74 7.12 25.87
C ILE A 25 17.21 7.19 25.92
N GLY A 26 16.67 8.33 25.51
CA GLY A 26 15.22 8.49 25.31
C GLY A 26 14.72 7.55 24.23
N PRO A 27 13.44 7.10 24.25
CA PRO A 27 12.89 6.28 23.21
C PRO A 27 12.91 7.07 21.89
N VAL A 28 13.61 6.55 20.88
CA VAL A 28 13.52 7.05 19.51
C VAL A 28 12.11 6.73 19.04
N GLN A 29 11.23 7.72 19.00
CA GLN A 29 9.93 7.58 18.38
C GLN A 29 10.17 7.44 16.87
N ALA A 30 10.02 6.22 16.35
CA ALA A 30 9.95 5.97 14.93
C ALA A 30 8.66 6.64 14.42
N PHE A 31 8.79 7.79 13.78
CA PHE A 31 7.68 8.36 13.01
C PHE A 31 7.36 7.37 11.90
N ALA A 32 6.15 6.81 11.91
CA ALA A 32 5.65 6.02 10.81
C ALA A 32 5.66 6.91 9.57
N GLN A 33 6.54 6.61 8.61
CA GLN A 33 6.55 7.31 7.34
C GLN A 33 5.23 7.08 6.63
N THR A 34 4.57 8.16 6.23
CA THR A 34 3.39 8.08 5.37
C THR A 34 3.77 7.29 4.12
N PRO A 35 3.02 6.24 3.73
CA PRO A 35 3.34 5.47 2.54
C PRO A 35 3.48 6.39 1.33
N ASP A 36 4.51 6.19 0.53
CA ASP A 36 4.83 7.04 -0.63
C ASP A 36 3.74 6.98 -1.74
N ILE A 37 2.76 6.07 -1.60
CA ILE A 37 1.64 5.94 -2.52
C ILE A 37 0.42 6.81 -2.16
N VAL A 38 0.43 7.54 -1.04
CA VAL A 38 -0.70 8.42 -0.67
C VAL A 38 -0.98 9.44 -1.77
N GLY A 39 -2.25 9.59 -2.11
CA GLY A 39 -2.71 10.53 -3.13
C GLY A 39 -3.73 9.93 -4.09
N THR A 40 -3.99 10.67 -5.15
CA THR A 40 -4.90 10.30 -6.24
C THR A 40 -4.11 9.83 -7.45
N TRP A 41 -4.57 8.75 -8.05
CA TRP A 41 -3.91 8.10 -9.18
C TRP A 41 -4.91 7.81 -10.28
N VAL A 42 -4.61 8.19 -11.52
CA VAL A 42 -5.42 7.84 -12.68
C VAL A 42 -4.91 6.55 -13.30
N LEU A 43 -5.84 5.73 -13.77
CA LEU A 43 -5.54 4.48 -14.46
C LEU A 43 -4.91 4.78 -15.83
N THR A 44 -3.78 4.15 -16.12
CA THR A 44 -3.10 4.20 -17.43
C THR A 44 -3.08 2.86 -18.13
N GLY A 45 -3.34 1.76 -17.40
CA GLY A 45 -3.42 0.41 -17.94
C GLY A 45 -4.11 -0.54 -16.98
N ALA A 46 -4.93 -1.43 -17.53
CA ALA A 46 -5.52 -2.57 -16.84
C ALA A 46 -5.40 -3.79 -17.77
N ASP A 47 -4.28 -4.47 -17.65
CA ASP A 47 -3.89 -5.58 -18.50
C ASP A 47 -3.95 -6.90 -17.74
N LYS A 48 -3.75 -8.00 -18.45
CA LYS A 48 -3.43 -9.30 -17.87
C LYS A 48 -2.35 -10.00 -18.68
N VAL A 49 -1.55 -10.79 -17.99
CA VAL A 49 -0.61 -11.73 -18.61
C VAL A 49 -1.26 -13.09 -18.67
N LEU A 50 -1.34 -13.67 -19.85
CA LEU A 50 -1.87 -15.00 -20.08
C LEU A 50 -0.84 -16.07 -19.65
N PRO A 51 -1.24 -17.36 -19.50
CA PRO A 51 -0.32 -18.43 -19.13
C PRO A 51 0.88 -18.62 -20.07
N ASP A 52 0.73 -18.23 -21.33
CA ASP A 52 1.81 -18.26 -22.34
C ASP A 52 2.76 -17.05 -22.27
N GLY A 53 2.54 -16.14 -21.31
CA GLY A 53 3.31 -14.90 -21.14
C GLY A 53 2.83 -13.72 -21.98
N THR A 54 1.84 -13.89 -22.85
CA THR A 54 1.28 -12.81 -23.68
C THR A 54 0.56 -11.79 -22.79
N ARG A 55 0.86 -10.49 -22.95
CA ARG A 55 0.16 -9.39 -22.27
C ARG A 55 -0.95 -8.86 -23.15
N VAL A 56 -2.16 -8.81 -22.62
CA VAL A 56 -3.36 -8.32 -23.31
C VAL A 56 -4.12 -7.32 -22.46
N ALA A 57 -4.81 -6.37 -23.10
CA ALA A 57 -5.66 -5.40 -22.42
C ALA A 57 -6.92 -6.09 -21.86
N ASP A 58 -7.07 -6.15 -20.54
CA ASP A 58 -8.20 -6.81 -19.88
C ASP A 58 -9.47 -5.95 -19.89
N TYR A 59 -9.29 -4.63 -19.81
CA TYR A 59 -10.37 -3.63 -19.82
C TYR A 59 -10.37 -2.75 -21.08
N GLY A 60 -9.82 -3.26 -22.20
CA GLY A 60 -9.70 -2.53 -23.45
C GLY A 60 -8.46 -1.62 -23.50
N PRO A 61 -8.19 -1.01 -24.69
CA PRO A 61 -6.96 -0.25 -24.93
C PRO A 61 -6.87 1.06 -24.14
N HIS A 62 -8.00 1.65 -23.75
CA HIS A 62 -8.07 2.92 -23.03
C HIS A 62 -8.98 2.81 -21.81
N PRO A 63 -8.65 1.97 -20.81
CA PRO A 63 -9.48 1.81 -19.62
C PRO A 63 -9.57 3.11 -18.84
N HIS A 64 -10.70 3.36 -18.19
CA HIS A 64 -10.92 4.50 -17.34
C HIS A 64 -10.86 4.08 -15.87
N GLY A 65 -10.27 4.89 -15.01
CA GLY A 65 -10.24 4.55 -13.60
C GLY A 65 -9.51 5.54 -12.74
N LEU A 66 -9.73 5.38 -11.46
CA LEU A 66 -9.14 6.21 -10.42
C LEU A 66 -8.83 5.32 -9.21
N VAL A 67 -7.69 5.56 -8.57
CA VAL A 67 -7.39 5.00 -7.26
C VAL A 67 -7.01 6.13 -6.33
N ILE A 68 -7.58 6.12 -5.12
CA ILE A 68 -7.26 7.07 -4.07
C ILE A 68 -6.69 6.26 -2.89
N PHE A 69 -5.53 6.69 -2.40
CA PHE A 69 -4.93 6.21 -1.16
C PHE A 69 -4.88 7.35 -0.17
N THR A 70 -5.47 7.18 1.00
CA THR A 70 -5.46 8.19 2.05
C THR A 70 -4.37 7.91 3.10
N ALA A 71 -3.92 8.93 3.81
CA ALA A 71 -2.87 8.80 4.81
C ALA A 71 -3.28 7.96 6.03
N ASP A 72 -4.57 7.82 6.28
CA ASP A 72 -5.14 6.99 7.34
C ASP A 72 -5.32 5.51 6.92
N GLY A 73 -4.76 5.11 5.77
CA GLY A 73 -4.73 3.72 5.32
C GLY A 73 -6.00 3.23 4.63
N ARG A 74 -6.83 4.13 4.09
CA ARG A 74 -7.99 3.75 3.27
C ARG A 74 -7.71 3.86 1.80
N TYR A 75 -8.40 3.05 1.00
CA TYR A 75 -8.36 3.15 -0.45
C TYR A 75 -9.75 3.06 -1.08
N SER A 76 -9.86 3.64 -2.28
CA SER A 76 -10.96 3.43 -3.22
C SER A 76 -10.37 3.18 -4.59
N LEU A 77 -10.75 2.07 -5.22
CA LEU A 77 -10.29 1.65 -6.54
C LEU A 77 -11.47 1.55 -7.48
N GLN A 78 -11.33 2.12 -8.67
CA GLN A 78 -12.34 2.10 -9.72
C GLN A 78 -11.65 1.83 -11.06
N ILE A 79 -12.06 0.77 -11.75
CA ILE A 79 -11.60 0.42 -13.10
C ILE A 79 -12.84 0.17 -13.96
N TYR A 80 -12.88 0.80 -15.10
CA TYR A 80 -13.95 0.62 -16.09
C TYR A 80 -13.36 0.32 -17.46
N ARG A 81 -14.04 -0.56 -18.19
CA ARG A 81 -13.69 -0.86 -19.59
C ARG A 81 -13.85 0.40 -20.44
N ASP A 82 -13.00 0.52 -21.48
CA ASP A 82 -13.05 1.56 -22.49
C ASP A 82 -14.45 1.68 -23.11
N ALA A 83 -14.94 0.61 -23.72
CA ALA A 83 -16.30 0.54 -24.29
C ALA A 83 -17.23 -0.26 -23.37
N ARG A 84 -18.36 0.33 -22.99
CA ARG A 84 -19.38 -0.29 -22.14
C ARG A 84 -20.74 -0.22 -22.83
N MET A 85 -21.48 -1.33 -22.79
CA MET A 85 -22.84 -1.40 -23.31
C MET A 85 -23.77 -0.48 -22.52
N LYS A 86 -24.57 0.32 -23.21
CA LYS A 86 -25.61 1.15 -22.60
C LYS A 86 -26.91 0.36 -22.54
N PHE A 87 -27.69 0.56 -21.49
CA PHE A 87 -29.04 0.01 -21.40
C PHE A 87 -29.91 0.66 -22.47
N ALA A 88 -30.43 -0.14 -23.43
CA ALA A 88 -31.24 0.35 -24.54
C ALA A 88 -32.50 1.06 -24.06
N SER A 89 -33.10 0.59 -22.97
CA SER A 89 -34.27 1.19 -22.32
C SER A 89 -33.99 2.52 -21.63
N GLY A 90 -32.70 2.86 -21.35
CA GLY A 90 -32.31 3.97 -20.48
C GLY A 90 -32.72 3.77 -19.01
N ASP A 91 -33.32 2.64 -18.67
CA ASP A 91 -33.80 2.28 -17.34
C ASP A 91 -33.01 1.08 -16.79
N LYS A 92 -32.29 1.30 -15.69
CA LYS A 92 -31.50 0.26 -15.02
C LYS A 92 -32.33 -0.98 -14.62
N LEU A 93 -33.61 -0.82 -14.39
CA LEU A 93 -34.49 -1.92 -13.97
C LEU A 93 -35.08 -2.71 -15.16
N LYS A 94 -34.82 -2.28 -16.39
CA LYS A 94 -35.38 -2.86 -17.63
C LYS A 94 -34.28 -3.31 -18.61
N GLY A 95 -33.13 -3.72 -18.08
CA GLY A 95 -32.05 -4.23 -18.90
C GLY A 95 -32.28 -5.66 -19.36
N THR A 96 -31.61 -6.03 -20.46
CA THR A 96 -31.49 -7.43 -20.88
C THR A 96 -30.46 -8.16 -20.02
N PRO A 97 -30.46 -9.52 -19.99
CA PRO A 97 -29.40 -10.28 -19.32
C PRO A 97 -27.99 -9.92 -19.80
N GLU A 98 -27.81 -9.64 -21.08
CA GLU A 98 -26.54 -9.26 -21.69
C GLU A 98 -26.07 -7.88 -21.21
N GLU A 99 -26.98 -6.91 -21.11
CA GLU A 99 -26.69 -5.57 -20.58
C GLU A 99 -26.26 -5.63 -19.12
N TYR A 100 -26.94 -6.43 -18.29
CA TYR A 100 -26.53 -6.63 -16.89
C TYR A 100 -25.19 -7.35 -16.79
N LYS A 101 -24.95 -8.37 -17.62
CA LYS A 101 -23.68 -9.08 -17.67
C LYS A 101 -22.54 -8.14 -18.06
N ASP A 102 -22.72 -7.34 -19.13
CA ASP A 102 -21.70 -6.36 -19.53
C ASP A 102 -21.48 -5.32 -18.44
N ALA A 103 -22.52 -4.77 -17.84
CA ALA A 103 -22.41 -3.79 -16.76
C ALA A 103 -21.59 -4.34 -15.58
N SER A 104 -21.75 -5.63 -15.25
CA SER A 104 -20.99 -6.29 -14.17
C SER A 104 -19.55 -6.57 -14.58
N LEU A 105 -19.30 -7.14 -15.77
CA LEU A 105 -17.96 -7.58 -16.20
C LEU A 105 -17.10 -6.43 -16.74
N SER A 106 -17.67 -5.28 -17.05
CA SER A 106 -16.97 -4.11 -17.58
C SER A 106 -16.40 -3.19 -16.49
N MET A 107 -16.45 -3.60 -15.24
CA MET A 107 -15.90 -2.82 -14.13
C MET A 107 -15.24 -3.70 -13.06
N SER A 108 -14.29 -3.11 -12.35
CA SER A 108 -13.77 -3.60 -11.07
C SER A 108 -13.72 -2.43 -10.10
N VAL A 109 -14.52 -2.51 -9.05
CA VAL A 109 -14.61 -1.47 -8.03
C VAL A 109 -14.44 -2.11 -6.67
N SER A 110 -13.63 -1.50 -5.82
CA SER A 110 -13.51 -1.92 -4.42
C SER A 110 -13.04 -0.76 -3.55
N PHE A 111 -13.34 -0.87 -2.27
CA PHE A 111 -12.82 0.04 -1.26
C PHE A 111 -12.55 -0.72 0.04
N GLY A 112 -11.77 -0.09 0.92
CA GLY A 112 -11.42 -0.65 2.21
C GLY A 112 -10.15 -0.05 2.78
N HIS A 113 -9.29 -0.90 3.34
CA HIS A 113 -8.03 -0.49 3.93
C HIS A 113 -6.85 -1.05 3.13
N TYR A 114 -5.73 -0.32 3.16
CA TYR A 114 -4.49 -0.80 2.59
C TYR A 114 -3.34 -0.66 3.58
N SER A 115 -2.30 -1.46 3.37
CA SER A 115 -1.01 -1.31 4.04
C SER A 115 0.12 -1.64 3.07
N ILE A 116 1.29 -1.06 3.33
CA ILE A 116 2.51 -1.24 2.51
C ILE A 116 3.55 -1.96 3.34
N ASP A 117 4.12 -3.03 2.78
CA ASP A 117 5.38 -3.61 3.23
C ASP A 117 6.49 -3.16 2.25
N SER A 118 7.26 -2.14 2.65
CA SER A 118 8.34 -1.58 1.81
C SER A 118 9.54 -2.51 1.70
N VAL A 119 9.70 -3.49 2.60
CA VAL A 119 10.79 -4.46 2.57
C VAL A 119 10.49 -5.57 1.56
N LYS A 120 9.25 -6.07 1.56
CA LYS A 120 8.79 -7.08 0.62
C LYS A 120 8.32 -6.49 -0.71
N HIS A 121 8.16 -5.16 -0.80
CA HIS A 121 7.53 -4.49 -1.95
C HIS A 121 6.13 -5.03 -2.25
N THR A 122 5.31 -5.19 -1.20
CA THR A 122 3.92 -5.63 -1.33
C THR A 122 2.94 -4.60 -0.79
N ILE A 123 1.76 -4.55 -1.43
CA ILE A 123 0.60 -3.79 -0.99
C ILE A 123 -0.49 -4.77 -0.60
N SER A 124 -0.98 -4.65 0.63
CA SER A 124 -2.12 -5.45 1.09
C SER A 124 -3.40 -4.63 0.97
N PHE A 125 -4.42 -5.21 0.35
CA PHE A 125 -5.76 -4.65 0.24
C PHE A 125 -6.73 -5.46 1.09
N LYS A 126 -7.16 -4.92 2.23
CA LYS A 126 -8.29 -5.44 2.99
C LYS A 126 -9.57 -4.81 2.45
N ARG A 127 -10.32 -5.56 1.66
CA ARG A 127 -11.53 -5.10 0.99
C ARG A 127 -12.69 -5.10 1.97
N ASP A 128 -13.37 -3.97 2.13
CA ASP A 128 -14.63 -3.90 2.84
C ASP A 128 -15.76 -4.35 1.91
N ARG A 129 -15.76 -3.84 0.66
CA ARG A 129 -16.72 -4.25 -0.41
C ARG A 129 -16.06 -4.19 -1.79
N SER A 130 -16.63 -5.01 -2.68
CA SER A 130 -16.20 -5.11 -4.08
C SER A 130 -17.38 -5.22 -5.04
N SER A 131 -17.18 -4.83 -6.31
CA SER A 131 -18.13 -5.11 -7.39
C SER A 131 -18.28 -6.61 -7.68
N PHE A 132 -17.31 -7.43 -7.24
CA PHE A 132 -17.42 -8.89 -7.23
C PHE A 132 -17.60 -9.35 -5.77
N PRO A 133 -18.82 -9.71 -5.35
CA PRO A 133 -19.14 -9.96 -3.93
C PRO A 133 -18.29 -11.03 -3.24
N ASN A 134 -17.73 -11.98 -4.03
CA ASN A 134 -16.83 -13.01 -3.49
C ASN A 134 -15.52 -12.44 -2.91
N LEU A 135 -15.21 -11.17 -3.19
CA LEU A 135 -14.06 -10.47 -2.64
C LEU A 135 -14.40 -9.60 -1.42
N ASP A 136 -15.67 -9.52 -1.03
CA ASP A 136 -16.06 -8.79 0.17
C ASP A 136 -15.39 -9.39 1.41
N ASP A 137 -14.97 -8.53 2.32
CA ASP A 137 -14.32 -8.88 3.59
C ASP A 137 -13.02 -9.71 3.45
N THR A 138 -12.42 -9.76 2.24
CA THR A 138 -11.17 -10.49 1.96
C THR A 138 -9.94 -9.59 2.03
N THR A 139 -8.77 -10.22 2.20
CA THR A 139 -7.46 -9.55 2.08
C THR A 139 -6.68 -10.19 0.93
N GLY A 140 -6.10 -9.35 0.09
CA GLY A 140 -5.13 -9.74 -0.94
C GLY A 140 -3.81 -9.03 -0.68
N GLU A 141 -2.70 -9.69 -1.01
CA GLU A 141 -1.35 -9.11 -0.96
C GLU A 141 -0.74 -9.19 -2.35
N ASP A 142 -0.43 -8.04 -2.91
CA ASP A 142 -0.01 -7.89 -4.29
C ASP A 142 1.39 -7.26 -4.36
N PRO A 143 2.36 -7.82 -5.11
CA PRO A 143 3.63 -7.16 -5.37
C PRO A 143 3.41 -5.89 -6.18
N TYR A 144 4.06 -4.78 -5.77
CA TYR A 144 3.96 -3.50 -6.44
C TYR A 144 5.32 -2.93 -6.84
N GLU A 145 5.30 -2.05 -7.83
CA GLU A 145 6.42 -1.20 -8.23
C GLU A 145 5.98 0.27 -8.20
N LEU A 146 6.80 1.12 -7.60
CA LEU A 146 6.64 2.57 -7.63
C LEU A 146 7.89 3.20 -8.27
N LYS A 147 7.71 3.88 -9.41
CA LYS A 147 8.78 4.56 -10.14
C LYS A 147 8.37 6.01 -10.42
N GLY A 148 8.79 6.91 -9.54
CA GLY A 148 8.39 8.32 -9.63
C GLY A 148 6.88 8.47 -9.51
N ASP A 149 6.24 8.97 -10.55
CA ASP A 149 4.79 9.18 -10.62
C ASP A 149 4.03 7.98 -11.21
N GLU A 150 4.68 6.82 -11.40
CA GLU A 150 4.04 5.60 -11.89
C GLU A 150 4.00 4.53 -10.79
N LEU A 151 2.80 3.99 -10.53
CA LEU A 151 2.54 2.89 -9.60
C LEU A 151 1.92 1.73 -10.37
N SER A 152 2.43 0.53 -10.16
CA SER A 152 1.81 -0.68 -10.71
C SER A 152 1.82 -1.81 -9.69
N TRP A 153 0.85 -2.73 -9.81
CA TRP A 153 0.84 -3.97 -9.05
C TRP A 153 0.28 -5.12 -9.86
N ARG A 154 0.63 -6.33 -9.44
CA ARG A 154 0.12 -7.59 -10.01
C ARG A 154 -0.80 -8.25 -9.01
N VAL A 155 -2.01 -8.56 -9.46
CA VAL A 155 -3.00 -9.26 -8.66
C VAL A 155 -2.72 -10.77 -8.68
N ALA A 156 -3.22 -11.51 -7.70
CA ALA A 156 -3.12 -12.97 -7.65
C ALA A 156 -3.62 -13.63 -8.95
N VAL A 157 -3.04 -14.79 -9.27
CA VAL A 157 -3.41 -15.59 -10.45
C VAL A 157 -4.89 -15.94 -10.42
N ARG A 158 -5.59 -15.67 -11.52
CA ARG A 158 -7.01 -16.02 -11.71
C ARG A 158 -7.17 -17.53 -12.00
N PRO A 159 -8.40 -18.08 -11.89
CA PRO A 159 -8.67 -19.49 -12.22
C PRO A 159 -8.31 -19.89 -13.66
N ASP A 160 -8.32 -18.93 -14.61
CA ASP A 160 -7.90 -19.12 -16.01
C ASP A 160 -6.37 -19.08 -16.20
N GLY A 161 -5.62 -18.94 -15.11
CA GLY A 161 -4.16 -18.83 -15.11
C GLY A 161 -3.64 -17.44 -15.47
N SER A 162 -4.48 -16.47 -15.77
CA SER A 162 -4.04 -15.10 -16.09
C SER A 162 -3.68 -14.32 -14.83
N VAL A 163 -2.72 -13.37 -14.97
CA VAL A 163 -2.27 -12.48 -13.91
C VAL A 163 -2.63 -11.04 -14.26
N PRO A 164 -3.61 -10.42 -13.59
CA PRO A 164 -3.95 -9.03 -13.82
C PRO A 164 -2.84 -8.07 -13.40
N ILE A 165 -2.68 -6.98 -14.16
CA ILE A 165 -1.74 -5.91 -13.88
C ILE A 165 -2.50 -4.58 -13.93
N THR A 166 -2.38 -3.79 -12.88
CA THR A 166 -2.89 -2.42 -12.83
C THR A 166 -1.73 -1.44 -12.92
N THR A 167 -1.82 -0.46 -13.79
CA THR A 167 -0.83 0.61 -13.95
C THR A 167 -1.51 1.97 -13.80
N LEU A 168 -0.90 2.84 -13.02
CA LEU A 168 -1.46 4.12 -12.60
C LEU A 168 -0.42 5.24 -12.73
N ARG A 169 -0.89 6.46 -12.91
CA ARG A 169 -0.08 7.68 -12.83
C ARG A 169 -0.63 8.62 -11.76
N ARG A 170 0.27 9.20 -10.97
CA ARG A 170 -0.08 10.17 -9.93
C ARG A 170 -0.70 11.42 -10.54
N VAL A 171 -1.79 11.90 -9.93
CA VAL A 171 -2.38 13.22 -10.22
C VAL A 171 -1.55 14.27 -9.48
N LYS A 172 -1.13 15.29 -10.22
CA LYS A 172 -0.41 16.47 -9.65
C LYS A 172 -1.39 17.56 -9.28
#